data_9022205fd20b49efeed0eea20df36b0d
#
_entry.id   9022205fd20b49efeed0eea20df36b0d
#
_cell.length_a   1.000
_cell.length_b   1.000
_cell.length_c   1.000
_cell.angle_alpha   90.00
_cell.angle_beta   90.00
_cell.angle_gamma   90.00
#
_symmetry.space_group_name_H-M   'P 1'
#
loop_
_entity.id
_entity.type
_entity.pdbx_description
1 polymer ?
#
loop_
_entity_poly.entity_id
_entity_poly.type
_entity_poly.pdbx_seq_one_letter_code
_entity_poly.pdbx_strand_id
1 'polypeptide(L)'
;MKAWILMVLALLLPMAALAEEEAKEGEAKVSYYSLTPPFVGNYALDGSPKLHVYKADVALRVTGAEAAAAVKLHEPLIRNQLVALFTQQTLDSMSNVEAKERLRQEALKQVQQVLESEEGKPIVEDLLFNNLIVQ
;
A
#
# COMPACT_ATOMS: atom_id res chain seq x y z
N MET A 1 -1.73 -65.64 -24.68
CA MET A 1 -0.52 -64.87 -24.41
C MET A 1 -0.52 -63.51 -25.09
N LYS A 2 -1.68 -62.88 -25.26
CA LYS A 2 -1.74 -61.53 -25.83
C LYS A 2 -2.59 -60.53 -25.03
N ALA A 3 -2.83 -60.82 -23.72
CA ALA A 3 -3.67 -60.00 -22.87
C ALA A 3 -2.90 -59.24 -21.79
N TRP A 4 -1.58 -59.19 -21.85
CA TRP A 4 -0.74 -58.58 -20.77
C TRP A 4 -0.11 -57.26 -21.12
N ILE A 5 -0.46 -56.64 -22.25
CA ILE A 5 0.17 -55.38 -22.71
C ILE A 5 -0.76 -54.15 -22.64
N LEU A 6 -1.93 -54.31 -22.06
CA LEU A 6 -2.90 -53.19 -22.00
C LEU A 6 -3.21 -52.64 -20.61
N MET A 7 -2.25 -52.78 -19.67
CA MET A 7 -2.52 -52.27 -18.31
C MET A 7 -1.38 -51.46 -17.70
N VAL A 8 -0.70 -50.63 -18.48
CA VAL A 8 0.31 -49.69 -17.96
C VAL A 8 0.18 -48.32 -18.62
N LEU A 9 -1.03 -47.89 -18.96
CA LEU A 9 -1.19 -46.54 -19.54
C LEU A 9 -2.29 -45.74 -18.86
N ALA A 10 -2.37 -45.76 -17.53
CA ALA A 10 -3.39 -45.00 -16.83
C ALA A 10 -2.89 -44.37 -15.52
N LEU A 11 -1.61 -43.98 -15.44
CA LEU A 11 -1.13 -43.29 -14.23
C LEU A 11 -0.16 -42.14 -14.56
N LEU A 12 -0.48 -41.38 -15.59
CA LEU A 12 0.13 -40.06 -15.81
C LEU A 12 -0.98 -39.02 -15.74
N LEU A 13 -1.58 -38.87 -14.57
CA LEU A 13 -2.45 -37.74 -14.29
C LEU A 13 -1.60 -36.51 -14.00
N PRO A 14 -1.97 -35.36 -14.55
CA PRO A 14 -1.11 -34.17 -14.59
C PRO A 14 -0.99 -33.54 -13.22
N MET A 15 0.20 -33.51 -12.69
CA MET A 15 0.59 -32.65 -11.57
C MET A 15 0.61 -31.17 -11.98
N ALA A 16 0.25 -30.85 -13.18
CA ALA A 16 0.30 -29.49 -13.70
C ALA A 16 -0.86 -28.60 -13.26
N ALA A 17 -2.01 -29.17 -12.86
CA ALA A 17 -3.17 -28.38 -12.50
C ALA A 17 -3.09 -27.75 -11.10
N LEU A 18 -2.37 -28.38 -10.17
CA LEU A 18 -2.20 -27.85 -8.81
C LEU A 18 -1.17 -26.72 -8.74
N ALA A 19 -0.18 -26.69 -9.61
CA ALA A 19 0.83 -25.64 -9.65
C ALA A 19 0.30 -24.33 -10.27
N GLU A 20 -0.68 -24.41 -11.17
CA GLU A 20 -1.31 -23.22 -11.76
C GLU A 20 -2.29 -22.52 -10.82
N GLU A 21 -2.97 -23.24 -9.94
CA GLU A 21 -3.86 -22.63 -8.94
C GLU A 21 -3.08 -21.91 -7.83
N GLU A 22 -1.97 -22.46 -7.37
CA GLU A 22 -1.11 -21.80 -6.38
C GLU A 22 -0.45 -20.53 -6.95
N ALA A 23 -0.03 -20.53 -8.20
CA ALA A 23 0.56 -19.37 -8.86
C ALA A 23 -0.46 -18.25 -9.09
N LYS A 24 -1.73 -18.56 -9.37
CA LYS A 24 -2.79 -17.56 -9.56
C LYS A 24 -3.26 -16.92 -8.26
N GLU A 25 -3.27 -17.64 -7.14
CA GLU A 25 -3.63 -17.10 -5.83
C GLU A 25 -2.57 -16.14 -5.28
N GLY A 26 -1.27 -16.36 -5.61
CA GLY A 26 -0.17 -15.50 -5.17
C GLY A 26 0.02 -14.23 -5.99
N GLU A 27 -0.32 -14.25 -7.30
CA GLU A 27 0.02 -13.17 -8.24
C GLU A 27 -1.02 -12.05 -8.34
N ALA A 28 -2.28 -12.29 -7.98
CA ALA A 28 -3.39 -11.38 -8.29
C ALA A 28 -4.12 -10.81 -7.06
N LYS A 29 -3.63 -11.06 -5.86
CA LYS A 29 -4.33 -10.63 -4.66
C LYS A 29 -4.02 -9.18 -4.32
N VAL A 30 -4.99 -8.32 -4.57
CA VAL A 30 -4.98 -6.93 -4.11
C VAL A 30 -5.30 -6.90 -2.63
N SER A 31 -4.53 -6.15 -1.87
CA SER A 31 -4.78 -5.91 -0.44
C SER A 31 -4.47 -4.47 -0.07
N TYR A 32 -5.00 -4.06 1.08
CA TYR A 32 -4.74 -2.75 1.65
C TYR A 32 -3.92 -2.91 2.92
N TYR A 33 -2.77 -2.28 2.94
CA TYR A 33 -1.88 -2.27 4.10
C TYR A 33 -2.16 -1.01 4.91
N SER A 34 -2.69 -1.17 6.11
CA SER A 34 -2.98 -0.04 6.99
C SER A 34 -1.73 0.39 7.77
N LEU A 35 -1.41 1.67 7.70
CA LEU A 35 -0.32 2.25 8.49
C LEU A 35 -0.84 2.54 9.90
N THR A 36 -0.42 1.74 10.87
CA THR A 36 -0.84 1.86 12.26
C THR A 36 0.34 2.13 13.19
N PRO A 37 0.15 2.95 14.22
CA PRO A 37 -1.04 3.73 14.58
C PRO A 37 -1.33 4.86 13.58
N PRO A 38 -2.54 5.47 13.63
CA PRO A 38 -2.85 6.64 12.82
C PRO A 38 -1.85 7.77 13.00
N PHE A 39 -1.71 8.60 11.98
CA PHE A 39 -0.88 9.80 12.06
C PHE A 39 -1.63 10.86 12.86
N VAL A 40 -0.96 11.44 13.85
CA VAL A 40 -1.48 12.57 14.63
C VAL A 40 -0.35 13.60 14.74
N GLY A 41 -0.66 14.84 14.40
CA GLY A 41 0.35 15.89 14.47
C GLY A 41 -0.24 17.27 14.27
N ASN A 42 0.64 18.25 14.18
CA ASN A 42 0.27 19.64 13.94
C ASN A 42 0.55 20.01 12.48
N TYR A 43 -0.23 20.93 11.95
CA TYR A 43 -0.06 21.49 10.62
C TYR A 43 -0.35 23.01 10.65
N ALA A 44 -0.18 23.69 9.52
CA ALA A 44 -0.35 25.13 9.43
C ALA A 44 0.47 25.88 10.48
N LEU A 45 1.76 25.55 10.57
CA LEU A 45 2.69 26.16 11.54
C LEU A 45 3.15 27.52 10.99
N ASP A 46 2.33 28.53 11.21
CA ASP A 46 2.52 29.90 10.71
C ASP A 46 3.00 30.88 11.79
N GLY A 47 3.35 30.37 12.96
CA GLY A 47 3.76 31.19 14.11
C GLY A 47 2.61 31.77 14.92
N SER A 48 1.35 31.48 14.55
CA SER A 48 0.20 31.90 15.35
C SER A 48 0.11 31.07 16.65
N PRO A 49 -0.50 31.61 17.72
CA PRO A 49 -0.64 30.89 18.97
C PRO A 49 -1.64 29.74 18.91
N LYS A 50 -2.47 29.65 17.86
CA LYS A 50 -3.44 28.59 17.68
C LYS A 50 -2.78 27.38 17.02
N LEU A 51 -2.81 26.24 17.69
CA LEU A 51 -2.34 24.97 17.13
C LEU A 51 -3.44 24.30 16.33
N HIS A 52 -3.09 23.89 15.12
CA HIS A 52 -3.95 23.09 14.25
C HIS A 52 -3.48 21.63 14.29
N VAL A 53 -4.43 20.72 14.48
CA VAL A 53 -4.14 19.28 14.64
C VAL A 53 -4.79 18.51 13.50
N TYR A 54 -4.07 17.54 12.97
CA TYR A 54 -4.64 16.55 12.06
C TYR A 54 -4.56 15.15 12.65
N LYS A 55 -5.49 14.31 12.24
CA LYS A 55 -5.45 12.86 12.42
C LYS A 55 -5.74 12.20 11.09
N ALA A 56 -4.85 11.33 10.65
CA ALA A 56 -4.97 10.65 9.37
C ALA A 56 -4.81 9.14 9.53
N ASP A 57 -5.80 8.38 9.07
CA ASP A 57 -5.73 6.94 8.87
C ASP A 57 -5.40 6.66 7.42
N VAL A 58 -4.25 6.07 7.18
CA VAL A 58 -3.75 5.82 5.83
C VAL A 58 -3.68 4.33 5.55
N ALA A 59 -4.20 3.92 4.40
CA ALA A 59 -4.06 2.57 3.87
C ALA A 59 -3.41 2.63 2.48
N LEU A 60 -2.53 1.68 2.21
CA LEU A 60 -1.79 1.57 0.95
C LEU A 60 -2.28 0.33 0.19
N ARG A 61 -2.70 0.51 -1.07
CA ARG A 61 -3.07 -0.61 -1.93
C ARG A 61 -1.84 -1.23 -2.57
N VAL A 62 -1.72 -2.53 -2.42
CA VAL A 62 -0.63 -3.33 -2.99
C VAL A 62 -1.17 -4.61 -3.62
N THR A 63 -0.43 -5.19 -4.54
CA THR A 63 -0.75 -6.47 -5.16
C THR A 63 0.34 -7.48 -4.90
N GLY A 64 -0.04 -8.58 -4.24
CA GLY A 64 0.85 -9.69 -3.93
C GLY A 64 1.54 -9.59 -2.57
N ALA A 65 1.98 -10.74 -2.06
CA ALA A 65 2.61 -10.85 -0.75
C ALA A 65 3.97 -10.15 -0.67
N GLU A 66 4.74 -10.14 -1.76
CA GLU A 66 6.04 -9.47 -1.82
C GLU A 66 5.89 -7.96 -1.68
N ALA A 67 4.87 -7.38 -2.33
CA ALA A 67 4.58 -5.95 -2.23
C ALA A 67 4.19 -5.56 -0.81
N ALA A 68 3.33 -6.34 -0.17
CA ALA A 68 2.95 -6.12 1.23
C ALA A 68 4.16 -6.22 2.18
N ALA A 69 5.04 -7.19 1.96
CA ALA A 69 6.25 -7.36 2.75
C ALA A 69 7.23 -6.19 2.57
N ALA A 70 7.36 -5.66 1.36
CA ALA A 70 8.19 -4.50 1.08
C ALA A 70 7.67 -3.24 1.79
N VAL A 71 6.37 -3.01 1.77
CA VAL A 71 5.74 -1.90 2.50
C VAL A 71 6.01 -2.04 4.00
N LYS A 72 5.83 -3.22 4.56
CA LYS A 72 6.09 -3.49 5.98
C LYS A 72 7.55 -3.23 6.35
N LEU A 73 8.48 -3.67 5.50
CA LEU A 73 9.92 -3.47 5.72
C LEU A 73 10.29 -1.99 5.76
N HIS A 74 9.70 -1.19 4.86
CA HIS A 74 10.02 0.22 4.71
C HIS A 74 9.02 1.15 5.39
N GLU A 75 8.12 0.62 6.22
CA GLU A 75 7.09 1.42 6.92
C GLU A 75 7.69 2.61 7.68
N PRO A 76 8.81 2.49 8.42
CA PRO A 76 9.39 3.65 9.10
C PRO A 76 9.76 4.80 8.16
N LEU A 77 10.32 4.51 7.00
CA LEU A 77 10.65 5.52 5.98
C LEU A 77 9.39 6.15 5.40
N ILE A 78 8.39 5.34 5.12
CA ILE A 78 7.09 5.80 4.60
C ILE A 78 6.43 6.73 5.63
N ARG A 79 6.41 6.33 6.90
CA ARG A 79 5.82 7.16 7.96
C ARG A 79 6.55 8.50 8.12
N ASN A 80 7.87 8.49 8.11
CA ASN A 80 8.65 9.74 8.20
C ASN A 80 8.34 10.68 7.03
N GLN A 81 8.22 10.15 5.83
CA GLN A 81 7.91 10.94 4.65
C GLN A 81 6.52 11.56 4.74
N LEU A 82 5.53 10.79 5.19
CA LEU A 82 4.15 11.27 5.33
C LEU A 82 4.00 12.27 6.48
N VAL A 83 4.68 12.07 7.61
CA VAL A 83 4.70 13.06 8.69
C VAL A 83 5.25 14.39 8.19
N ALA A 84 6.36 14.38 7.45
CA ALA A 84 6.93 15.59 6.86
C ALA A 84 5.94 16.29 5.92
N LEU A 85 5.26 15.51 5.07
CA LEU A 85 4.25 16.05 4.15
C LEU A 85 3.08 16.69 4.90
N PHE A 86 2.52 16.01 5.89
CA PHE A 86 1.34 16.51 6.62
C PHE A 86 1.69 17.74 7.46
N THR A 87 2.86 17.79 8.07
CA THR A 87 3.31 18.93 8.87
C THR A 87 3.46 20.20 8.04
N GLN A 88 3.81 20.07 6.77
CA GLN A 88 4.00 21.19 5.85
C GLN A 88 2.70 21.75 5.26
N GLN A 89 1.56 21.12 5.53
CA GLN A 89 0.30 21.57 4.96
C GLN A 89 -0.14 22.90 5.57
N THR A 90 -0.91 23.65 4.78
CA THR A 90 -1.53 24.92 5.19
C THR A 90 -3.00 24.70 5.54
N LEU A 91 -3.64 25.71 6.13
CA LEU A 91 -5.09 25.67 6.33
C LEU A 91 -5.84 25.46 5.01
N ASP A 92 -5.42 26.12 3.95
CA ASP A 92 -6.07 26.02 2.63
C ASP A 92 -5.92 24.61 2.05
N SER A 93 -4.75 23.98 2.21
CA SER A 93 -4.50 22.64 1.66
C SER A 93 -5.22 21.50 2.40
N MET A 94 -5.84 21.81 3.53
CA MET A 94 -6.61 20.86 4.34
C MET A 94 -8.11 21.25 4.47
N SER A 95 -8.55 22.30 3.77
CA SER A 95 -9.85 22.96 4.08
C SER A 95 -11.05 22.39 3.32
N ASN A 96 -10.85 21.70 2.19
CA ASN A 96 -11.95 21.22 1.34
C ASN A 96 -11.62 19.89 0.69
N VAL A 97 -12.61 19.30 0.04
CA VAL A 97 -12.50 17.98 -0.59
C VAL A 97 -11.45 17.96 -1.70
N GLU A 98 -11.41 18.99 -2.54
CA GLU A 98 -10.45 19.08 -3.64
C GLU A 98 -9.01 19.20 -3.13
N ALA A 99 -8.80 19.98 -2.08
CA ALA A 99 -7.50 20.14 -1.44
C ALA A 99 -7.03 18.82 -0.82
N LYS A 100 -7.92 18.11 -0.12
CA LYS A 100 -7.62 16.80 0.46
C LYS A 100 -7.32 15.74 -0.60
N GLU A 101 -7.99 15.80 -1.74
CA GLU A 101 -7.69 14.90 -2.87
C GLU A 101 -6.31 15.18 -3.46
N ARG A 102 -5.92 16.44 -3.62
CA ARG A 102 -4.56 16.80 -4.04
C ARG A 102 -3.51 16.30 -3.03
N LEU A 103 -3.80 16.40 -1.74
CA LEU A 103 -2.93 15.87 -0.69
C LEU A 103 -2.79 14.36 -0.78
N ARG A 104 -3.89 13.65 -1.03
CA ARG A 104 -3.88 12.20 -1.22
C ARG A 104 -2.97 11.79 -2.38
N GLN A 105 -3.10 12.47 -3.51
CA GLN A 105 -2.27 12.20 -4.69
C GLN A 105 -0.79 12.51 -4.44
N GLU A 106 -0.50 13.59 -3.75
CA GLU A 106 0.88 13.93 -3.37
C GLU A 106 1.46 12.90 -2.39
N ALA A 107 0.67 12.48 -1.41
CA ALA A 107 1.06 11.44 -0.46
C ALA A 107 1.39 10.13 -1.18
N LEU A 108 0.55 9.71 -2.13
CA LEU A 108 0.80 8.52 -2.94
C LEU A 108 2.12 8.63 -3.69
N LYS A 109 2.35 9.77 -4.35
CA LYS A 109 3.58 10.02 -5.10
C LYS A 109 4.81 9.90 -4.21
N GLN A 110 4.77 10.48 -3.02
CA GLN A 110 5.91 10.44 -2.09
C GLN A 110 6.17 9.04 -1.55
N VAL A 111 5.13 8.26 -1.25
CA VAL A 111 5.28 6.85 -0.87
C VAL A 111 5.90 6.04 -2.00
N GLN A 112 5.43 6.24 -3.23
CA GLN A 112 5.98 5.56 -4.40
C GLN A 112 7.46 5.91 -4.61
N GLN A 113 7.84 7.17 -4.39
CA GLN A 113 9.25 7.59 -4.50
C GLN A 113 10.14 6.93 -3.45
N VAL A 114 9.67 6.79 -2.21
CA VAL A 114 10.38 6.07 -1.15
C VAL A 114 10.64 4.63 -1.56
N LEU A 115 9.59 3.93 -2.02
CA LEU A 115 9.70 2.52 -2.41
C LEU A 115 10.54 2.33 -3.67
N GLU A 116 10.46 3.24 -4.61
CA GLU A 116 11.30 3.20 -5.81
C GLU A 116 12.79 3.37 -5.48
N SER A 117 13.12 4.25 -4.53
CA SER A 117 14.48 4.40 -4.02
C SER A 117 15.01 3.14 -3.35
N GLU A 118 14.17 2.46 -2.56
CA GLU A 118 14.59 1.32 -1.74
C GLU A 118 14.52 -0.01 -2.50
N GLU A 119 13.51 -0.19 -3.35
CA GLU A 119 13.19 -1.47 -4.02
C GLU A 119 13.37 -1.43 -5.54
N GLY A 120 13.59 -0.27 -6.12
CA GLY A 120 13.73 -0.09 -7.56
C GLY A 120 12.42 -0.02 -8.34
N LYS A 121 11.27 -0.03 -7.65
CA LYS A 121 9.94 0.07 -8.25
C LYS A 121 8.94 0.68 -7.25
N PRO A 122 7.85 1.31 -7.74
CA PRO A 122 6.93 2.08 -6.88
C PRO A 122 6.05 1.25 -5.95
N ILE A 123 5.79 0.00 -6.23
CA ILE A 123 5.09 -1.03 -5.41
C ILE A 123 3.66 -0.66 -5.02
N VAL A 124 3.42 0.52 -4.42
CA VAL A 124 2.10 0.97 -3.98
C VAL A 124 1.33 1.55 -5.16
N GLU A 125 0.12 1.05 -5.36
CA GLU A 125 -0.75 1.43 -6.48
C GLU A 125 -1.68 2.58 -6.15
N ASP A 126 -2.09 2.69 -4.88
CA ASP A 126 -2.98 3.75 -4.42
C ASP A 126 -2.79 3.98 -2.92
N LEU A 127 -3.20 5.17 -2.47
CA LEU A 127 -3.21 5.56 -1.06
C LEU A 127 -4.59 6.09 -0.73
N LEU A 128 -5.16 5.58 0.37
CA LEU A 128 -6.47 6.00 0.84
C LEU A 128 -6.36 6.64 2.21
N PHE A 129 -7.11 7.73 2.40
CA PHE A 129 -7.43 8.22 3.73
C PHE A 129 -8.73 7.56 4.18
N ASN A 130 -8.62 6.55 5.05
CA ASN A 130 -9.81 5.96 5.68
C ASN A 130 -10.48 6.97 6.59
N ASN A 131 -9.68 7.87 7.15
CA ASN A 131 -10.14 8.98 7.95
C ASN A 131 -9.13 10.12 7.87
N LEU A 132 -9.59 11.35 7.71
CA LEU A 132 -8.76 12.54 7.74
C LEU A 132 -9.52 13.64 8.46
N ILE A 133 -9.17 13.84 9.73
CA ILE A 133 -9.80 14.84 10.60
C ILE A 133 -8.79 15.97 10.79
N VAL A 134 -9.26 17.20 10.62
CA VAL A 134 -8.48 18.41 10.84
C VAL A 134 -9.23 19.35 11.78
N GLN A 135 -8.50 19.97 12.68
CA GLN A 135 -9.04 20.91 13.65
C GLN A 135 -8.22 22.20 13.72
#